data_42915813d40e332dfa0caf5a1f1c8570
#
_entry.id   42915813d40e332dfa0caf5a1f1c8570
#
_cell.length_a   1.000
_cell.length_b   1.000
_cell.length_c   1.000
_cell.angle_alpha   90.00
_cell.angle_beta   90.00
_cell.angle_gamma   90.00
#
_symmetry.space_group_name_H-M   'P 1'
#
loop_
_entity.id
_entity.type
_entity.pdbx_description
1 polymer ?
#
loop_
_entity_poly.entity_id
_entity_poly.type
_entity_poly.pdbx_seq_one_letter_code
_entity_poly.pdbx_strand_id
1 'polypeptide(L)'
;MPMSAASIELTDLQGAGIGAEKMDGEFTVWLPWVFRAGLRYGQKLAGKQLFDVEFNAIYEAWSWLEGTDHTLTLKNPPPLVNRGEPLAITLPHHYKDTIGLRLGGSLFIPLTTEAGVTMRMGGFYDSSASADEDLRLDFDTLAKLGITSGLGFSMRGVECNLAYAYQHSLPRTVTNGERRLIDGTTGQPVRIDNQVAPAINNGTYSGSTHVASIGLTLRFDEWRHARDTSSQSF
;
A
#
# COMPACT_ATOMS: atom_id res chain seq x y z
N MET A 1 -17.92 2.26 -11.19
CA MET A 1 -18.26 0.83 -11.34
C MET A 1 -17.89 0.13 -10.05
N PRO A 2 -18.77 -0.62 -9.41
CA PRO A 2 -18.40 -1.42 -8.26
C PRO A 2 -17.42 -2.50 -8.73
N MET A 3 -16.20 -2.51 -8.19
CA MET A 3 -15.31 -3.62 -8.41
C MET A 3 -15.67 -4.72 -7.39
N SER A 4 -15.88 -5.88 -7.94
CA SER A 4 -16.23 -7.19 -7.39
C SER A 4 -16.06 -7.37 -5.87
N ALA A 5 -17.14 -7.85 -5.26
CA ALA A 5 -17.14 -8.47 -3.95
C ALA A 5 -16.07 -9.57 -3.89
N ALA A 6 -15.12 -9.43 -2.96
CA ALA A 6 -14.28 -10.53 -2.55
C ALA A 6 -15.04 -11.28 -1.47
N SER A 7 -15.41 -12.55 -1.71
CA SER A 7 -15.92 -13.42 -0.67
C SER A 7 -14.77 -13.82 0.23
N ILE A 8 -14.80 -13.42 1.48
CA ILE A 8 -13.83 -13.83 2.49
C ILE A 8 -14.48 -14.99 3.25
N GLU A 9 -13.92 -16.18 3.11
CA GLU A 9 -14.27 -17.32 3.94
C GLU A 9 -13.56 -17.17 5.30
N LEU A 10 -14.31 -16.75 6.31
CA LEU A 10 -13.80 -16.68 7.68
C LEU A 10 -13.87 -18.10 8.29
N THR A 11 -12.79 -18.83 8.20
CA THR A 11 -12.61 -20.08 8.94
C THR A 11 -11.92 -19.77 10.25
N ASP A 12 -12.58 -20.16 11.34
CA ASP A 12 -12.03 -20.30 12.69
C ASP A 12 -11.98 -19.05 13.59
N LEU A 13 -13.03 -18.89 14.40
CA LEU A 13 -12.97 -18.14 15.66
C LEU A 13 -12.72 -19.13 16.82
N GLN A 14 -11.63 -19.89 16.79
CA GLN A 14 -11.19 -20.69 17.91
C GLN A 14 -10.70 -19.76 19.04
N GLY A 15 -11.54 -19.49 19.99
CA GLY A 15 -11.17 -18.70 21.18
C GLY A 15 -12.36 -18.34 22.07
N ALA A 16 -13.57 -18.36 21.52
CA ALA A 16 -14.77 -17.95 22.27
C ALA A 16 -15.70 -19.09 22.70
N GLY A 17 -15.27 -20.36 22.62
CA GLY A 17 -16.11 -21.51 22.99
C GLY A 17 -17.31 -21.75 22.04
N ILE A 18 -17.34 -21.07 20.91
CA ILE A 18 -18.32 -21.24 19.84
C ILE A 18 -17.69 -22.24 18.87
N GLY A 19 -18.31 -23.38 18.65
CA GLY A 19 -17.85 -24.36 17.68
C GLY A 19 -17.55 -23.67 16.35
N ALA A 20 -16.50 -24.14 15.66
CA ALA A 20 -16.09 -23.63 14.35
C ALA A 20 -17.21 -23.83 13.32
N GLU A 21 -18.19 -22.93 13.28
CA GLU A 21 -19.16 -22.84 12.21
C GLU A 21 -18.59 -21.93 11.13
N LYS A 22 -18.61 -22.44 9.92
CA LYS A 22 -18.20 -21.73 8.72
C LYS A 22 -19.13 -20.54 8.49
N MET A 23 -18.64 -19.32 8.60
CA MET A 23 -19.40 -18.13 8.28
C MET A 23 -19.10 -17.66 6.86
N ASP A 24 -20.14 -17.44 6.09
CA ASP A 24 -20.02 -16.79 4.77
C ASP A 24 -20.10 -15.27 4.96
N GLY A 25 -19.05 -14.59 4.54
CA GLY A 25 -18.97 -13.13 4.56
C GLY A 25 -18.76 -12.56 3.16
N GLU A 26 -19.38 -11.43 2.90
CA GLU A 26 -19.17 -10.65 1.69
C GLU A 26 -18.67 -9.25 2.08
N PHE A 27 -17.49 -8.88 1.57
CA PHE A 27 -16.92 -7.55 1.81
C PHE A 27 -16.96 -6.73 0.53
N THR A 28 -17.75 -5.67 0.53
CA THR A 28 -17.87 -4.74 -0.60
C THR A 28 -16.97 -3.54 -0.36
N VAL A 29 -16.01 -3.32 -1.27
CA VAL A 29 -15.07 -2.20 -1.25
C VAL A 29 -15.28 -1.34 -2.49
N TRP A 30 -15.38 -0.05 -2.27
CA TRP A 30 -15.42 0.94 -3.34
C TRP A 30 -14.05 1.58 -3.49
N LEU A 31 -13.55 1.65 -4.72
CA LEU A 31 -12.25 2.26 -5.03
C LEU A 31 -12.45 3.57 -5.78
N PRO A 32 -11.64 4.60 -5.50
CA PRO A 32 -11.75 5.90 -6.14
C PRO A 32 -11.27 5.85 -7.59
N TRP A 33 -11.60 6.87 -8.35
CA TRP A 33 -10.94 7.14 -9.61
C TRP A 33 -9.50 7.59 -9.35
N VAL A 34 -8.58 7.04 -10.13
CA VAL A 34 -7.15 7.36 -10.02
C VAL A 34 -6.68 7.97 -11.32
N PHE A 35 -6.19 9.19 -11.25
CA PHE A 35 -5.56 9.90 -12.35
C PHE A 35 -4.05 9.96 -12.11
N ARG A 36 -3.29 9.60 -13.12
CA ARG A 36 -1.83 9.61 -13.04
C ARG A 36 -1.25 10.31 -14.25
N ALA A 37 -0.31 11.23 -14.00
CA ALA A 37 0.46 11.91 -15.04
C ALA A 37 1.94 11.88 -14.67
N GLY A 38 2.81 11.74 -15.67
CA GLY A 38 4.24 11.70 -15.44
C GLY A 38 5.02 12.26 -16.62
N LEU A 39 6.19 12.77 -16.31
CA LEU A 39 7.17 13.23 -17.28
C LEU A 39 8.49 12.55 -16.99
N ARG A 40 9.14 12.02 -18.03
CA ARG A 40 10.46 11.44 -17.93
C ARG A 40 11.36 12.05 -18.98
N TYR A 41 12.53 12.49 -18.54
CA TYR A 41 13.63 12.90 -19.39
C TYR A 41 14.82 11.99 -19.17
N GLY A 42 15.46 11.56 -20.24
CA GLY A 42 16.64 10.71 -20.12
C GLY A 42 17.52 10.79 -21.35
N GLN A 43 18.80 10.50 -21.17
CA GLN A 43 19.78 10.43 -22.23
C GLN A 43 20.37 9.03 -22.32
N LYS A 44 20.72 8.63 -23.55
CA LYS A 44 21.37 7.37 -23.85
C LYS A 44 22.78 7.61 -24.40
N LEU A 45 23.71 6.77 -24.01
CA LEU A 45 25.04 6.71 -24.56
C LEU A 45 25.27 5.29 -25.12
N ALA A 46 25.64 5.19 -26.39
CA ALA A 46 25.85 3.91 -27.09
C ALA A 46 24.68 2.92 -26.90
N GLY A 47 23.43 3.41 -26.97
CA GLY A 47 22.22 2.60 -26.80
C GLY A 47 21.84 2.26 -25.34
N LYS A 48 22.70 2.50 -24.36
CA LYS A 48 22.42 2.29 -22.94
C LYS A 48 21.93 3.59 -22.29
N GLN A 49 20.98 3.49 -21.37
CA GLN A 49 20.49 4.61 -20.59
C GLN A 49 21.64 5.16 -19.73
N LEU A 50 22.06 6.39 -19.98
CA LEU A 50 23.12 7.04 -19.21
C LEU A 50 22.54 7.63 -17.91
N PHE A 51 21.50 8.44 -18.05
CA PHE A 51 20.75 8.93 -16.90
C PHE A 51 19.29 9.15 -17.26
N ASP A 52 18.45 9.19 -16.25
CA ASP A 52 17.08 9.66 -16.37
C ASP A 52 16.63 10.38 -15.10
N VAL A 53 15.62 11.21 -15.28
CA VAL A 53 14.85 11.86 -14.20
C VAL A 53 13.38 11.71 -14.57
N GLU A 54 12.59 11.32 -13.58
CA GLU A 54 11.14 11.10 -13.74
C GLU A 54 10.37 11.78 -12.62
N PHE A 55 9.34 12.49 -12.99
CA PHE A 55 8.36 13.07 -12.09
C PHE A 55 6.99 12.47 -12.37
N ASN A 56 6.28 12.06 -11.33
CA ASN A 56 4.90 11.56 -11.40
C ASN A 56 4.01 12.26 -10.38
N ALA A 57 2.80 12.61 -10.81
CA ALA A 57 1.72 13.08 -9.97
C ALA A 57 0.56 12.08 -10.05
N ILE A 58 -0.01 11.77 -8.90
CA ILE A 58 -1.14 10.85 -8.72
C ILE A 58 -2.23 11.62 -7.98
N TYR A 59 -3.45 11.54 -8.49
CA TYR A 59 -4.62 12.09 -7.83
C TYR A 59 -5.67 10.99 -7.69
N GLU A 60 -6.17 10.78 -6.46
CA GLU A 60 -7.22 9.82 -6.15
C GLU A 60 -8.46 10.58 -5.71
N ALA A 61 -9.54 10.45 -6.47
CA ALA A 61 -10.79 11.17 -6.28
C ALA A 61 -11.71 10.38 -5.32
N TRP A 62 -11.38 10.35 -4.05
CA TRP A 62 -12.16 9.70 -3.01
C TRP A 62 -13.49 10.40 -2.74
N SER A 63 -13.54 11.73 -2.88
CA SER A 63 -14.76 12.52 -2.69
C SER A 63 -15.91 12.12 -3.63
N TRP A 64 -15.62 11.48 -4.76
CA TRP A 64 -16.65 10.95 -5.67
C TRP A 64 -17.37 9.73 -5.10
N LEU A 65 -16.86 9.14 -4.02
CA LEU A 65 -17.45 8.03 -3.29
C LEU A 65 -18.14 8.49 -2.01
N GLU A 66 -18.31 9.80 -1.80
CA GLU A 66 -19.01 10.34 -0.64
C GLU A 66 -20.41 9.72 -0.52
N GLY A 67 -20.73 9.20 0.67
CA GLY A 67 -21.96 8.45 0.92
C GLY A 67 -21.91 6.97 0.49
N THR A 68 -20.77 6.48 0.00
CA THR A 68 -20.56 5.06 -0.34
C THR A 68 -19.70 4.39 0.72
N ASP A 69 -20.31 3.69 1.64
CA ASP A 69 -19.59 3.00 2.70
C ASP A 69 -19.10 1.62 2.29
N HIS A 70 -17.99 1.20 2.87
CA HIS A 70 -17.59 -0.20 2.79
C HIS A 70 -18.52 -1.04 3.66
N THR A 71 -18.93 -2.20 3.16
CA THR A 71 -19.90 -3.04 3.84
C THR A 71 -19.36 -4.45 4.01
N LEU A 72 -19.39 -4.96 5.23
CA LEU A 72 -19.17 -6.37 5.55
C LEU A 72 -20.53 -7.00 5.84
N THR A 73 -20.98 -7.92 5.01
CA THR A 73 -22.22 -8.66 5.20
C THR A 73 -21.90 -10.07 5.64
N LEU A 74 -22.29 -10.45 6.85
CA LEU A 74 -22.26 -11.82 7.34
C LEU A 74 -23.59 -12.49 6.92
N LYS A 75 -23.51 -13.52 6.08
CA LYS A 75 -24.72 -14.17 5.49
C LYS A 75 -25.34 -15.19 6.43
N ASN A 76 -24.52 -15.97 7.12
CA ASN A 76 -24.96 -17.04 8.04
C ASN A 76 -24.20 -16.92 9.37
N PRO A 77 -24.45 -15.85 10.18
CA PRO A 77 -23.78 -15.74 11.47
C PRO A 77 -24.33 -16.80 12.44
N PRO A 78 -23.53 -17.25 13.43
CA PRO A 78 -24.02 -18.16 14.44
C PRO A 78 -25.16 -17.53 15.27
N PRO A 79 -26.05 -18.32 15.87
CA PRO A 79 -27.23 -17.80 16.60
C PRO A 79 -26.94 -16.78 17.69
N LEU A 80 -25.70 -16.77 18.23
CA LEU A 80 -25.24 -15.79 19.21
C LEU A 80 -24.98 -14.41 18.59
N VAL A 81 -24.77 -14.34 17.27
CA VAL A 81 -24.58 -13.11 16.50
C VAL A 81 -25.87 -12.83 15.75
N ASN A 82 -26.49 -11.68 16.03
CA ASN A 82 -27.74 -11.24 15.38
C ASN A 82 -28.83 -12.34 15.30
N ARG A 83 -28.88 -13.26 16.27
CA ARG A 83 -29.83 -14.40 16.33
C ARG A 83 -29.79 -15.31 15.09
N GLY A 84 -28.67 -15.38 14.37
CA GLY A 84 -28.52 -16.15 13.15
C GLY A 84 -29.03 -15.45 11.89
N GLU A 85 -29.56 -14.24 12.01
CA GLU A 85 -30.00 -13.44 10.86
C GLU A 85 -28.82 -12.74 10.20
N PRO A 86 -28.83 -12.51 8.89
CA PRO A 86 -27.78 -11.79 8.19
C PRO A 86 -27.48 -10.43 8.85
N LEU A 87 -26.20 -10.11 9.04
CA LEU A 87 -25.75 -8.88 9.64
C LEU A 87 -24.91 -8.08 8.65
N ALA A 88 -25.36 -6.88 8.31
CA ALA A 88 -24.56 -5.93 7.53
C ALA A 88 -23.88 -4.94 8.47
N ILE A 89 -22.55 -4.92 8.44
CA ILE A 89 -21.71 -3.97 9.19
C ILE A 89 -21.22 -2.93 8.20
N THR A 90 -21.67 -1.70 8.37
CA THR A 90 -21.24 -0.57 7.57
C THR A 90 -20.00 0.04 8.21
N LEU A 91 -18.96 0.25 7.39
CA LEU A 91 -17.73 0.92 7.76
C LEU A 91 -17.73 2.31 7.10
N PRO A 92 -18.27 3.33 7.79
CA PRO A 92 -18.32 4.67 7.22
C PRO A 92 -16.91 5.24 7.06
N HIS A 93 -16.66 5.87 5.90
CA HIS A 93 -15.41 6.52 5.59
C HIS A 93 -15.69 7.87 4.95
N HIS A 94 -15.19 8.93 5.58
CA HIS A 94 -15.23 10.28 5.03
C HIS A 94 -13.85 10.58 4.41
N TYR A 95 -13.54 9.89 3.31
CA TYR A 95 -12.27 10.07 2.64
C TYR A 95 -12.20 11.37 1.86
N LYS A 96 -11.06 12.03 1.96
CA LYS A 96 -10.70 13.21 1.17
C LYS A 96 -9.83 12.79 -0.01
N ASP A 97 -9.92 13.57 -1.09
CA ASP A 97 -9.05 13.37 -2.23
C ASP A 97 -7.59 13.42 -1.85
N THR A 98 -6.80 12.55 -2.47
CA THR A 98 -5.37 12.46 -2.17
C THR A 98 -4.52 12.89 -3.35
N ILE A 99 -3.33 13.38 -3.01
CA ILE A 99 -2.28 13.72 -3.97
C ILE A 99 -1.03 12.95 -3.59
N GLY A 100 -0.48 12.22 -4.57
CA GLY A 100 0.81 11.58 -4.48
C GLY A 100 1.79 12.21 -5.46
N LEU A 101 2.98 12.57 -5.01
CA LEU A 101 4.06 13.11 -5.83
C LEU A 101 5.27 12.20 -5.75
N ARG A 102 5.92 11.95 -6.87
CA ARG A 102 7.10 11.11 -6.99
C ARG A 102 8.14 11.83 -7.84
N LEU A 103 9.37 11.89 -7.38
CA LEU A 103 10.52 12.37 -8.14
C LEU A 103 11.64 11.37 -7.96
N GLY A 104 12.23 10.92 -9.04
CA GLY A 104 13.35 9.98 -8.98
C GLY A 104 14.19 10.03 -10.24
N GLY A 105 15.31 9.34 -10.18
CA GLY A 105 16.18 9.23 -11.33
C GLY A 105 17.24 8.16 -11.15
N SER A 106 17.92 7.87 -12.24
CA SER A 106 19.03 6.93 -12.28
C SER A 106 20.20 7.50 -13.05
N LEU A 107 21.40 7.07 -12.66
CA LEU A 107 22.65 7.33 -13.35
C LEU A 107 23.39 6.02 -13.56
N PHE A 108 23.69 5.70 -14.82
CA PHE A 108 24.53 4.57 -15.19
C PHE A 108 25.95 5.02 -15.42
N ILE A 109 26.89 4.36 -14.78
CA ILE A 109 28.33 4.60 -14.90
C ILE A 109 28.96 3.35 -15.55
N PRO A 110 29.39 3.42 -16.81
CA PRO A 110 30.12 2.33 -17.44
C PRO A 110 31.50 2.18 -16.79
N LEU A 111 31.84 0.99 -16.32
CA LEU A 111 33.18 0.66 -15.81
C LEU A 111 34.04 0.05 -16.89
N THR A 112 33.43 -0.83 -17.70
CA THR A 112 34.04 -1.47 -18.87
C THR A 112 32.98 -1.61 -19.96
N THR A 113 33.35 -2.18 -21.09
CA THR A 113 32.39 -2.50 -22.18
C THR A 113 31.28 -3.45 -21.73
N GLU A 114 31.53 -4.30 -20.73
CA GLU A 114 30.63 -5.35 -20.27
C GLU A 114 30.11 -5.14 -18.83
N ALA A 115 30.68 -4.19 -18.08
CA ALA A 115 30.33 -3.95 -16.69
C ALA A 115 29.96 -2.49 -16.43
N GLY A 116 29.05 -2.27 -15.51
CA GLY A 116 28.64 -0.94 -15.10
C GLY A 116 27.93 -0.91 -13.75
N VAL A 117 27.83 0.28 -13.21
CA VAL A 117 27.13 0.58 -11.96
C VAL A 117 25.95 1.51 -12.26
N THR A 118 24.80 1.22 -11.69
CA THR A 118 23.62 2.10 -11.75
C THR A 118 23.33 2.62 -10.36
N MET A 119 23.33 3.93 -10.21
CA MET A 119 22.88 4.60 -8.98
C MET A 119 21.46 5.11 -9.19
N ARG A 120 20.59 4.96 -8.17
CA ARG A 120 19.21 5.39 -8.21
C ARG A 120 18.89 6.18 -6.94
N MET A 121 18.17 7.27 -7.10
CA MET A 121 17.65 8.05 -5.96
C MET A 121 16.24 8.52 -6.29
N GLY A 122 15.43 8.66 -5.25
CA GLY A 122 14.08 9.18 -5.39
C GLY A 122 13.51 9.66 -4.08
N GLY A 123 12.40 10.37 -4.18
CA GLY A 123 11.59 10.79 -3.05
C GLY A 123 10.12 10.81 -3.44
N PHE A 124 9.27 10.74 -2.42
CA PHE A 124 7.84 10.79 -2.62
C PHE A 124 7.12 11.48 -1.46
N TYR A 125 5.96 11.97 -1.78
CA TYR A 125 4.98 12.47 -0.83
C TYR A 125 3.62 11.86 -1.17
N ASP A 126 2.89 11.41 -0.15
CA ASP A 126 1.49 11.02 -0.24
C ASP A 126 0.70 11.74 0.85
N SER A 127 -0.39 12.40 0.47
CA SER A 127 -1.33 12.95 1.43
C SER A 127 -2.19 11.85 2.07
N SER A 128 -2.80 12.15 3.23
CA SER A 128 -3.75 11.25 3.89
C SER A 128 -5.14 11.42 3.31
N ALA A 129 -5.86 10.31 3.12
CA ALA A 129 -7.27 10.32 2.73
C ALA A 129 -8.21 10.53 3.92
N SER A 130 -7.83 10.04 5.11
CA SER A 130 -8.73 9.98 6.26
C SER A 130 -8.94 11.34 6.91
N ALA A 131 -10.17 11.62 7.33
CA ALA A 131 -10.51 12.72 8.21
C ALA A 131 -10.03 12.43 9.65
N ASP A 132 -9.88 13.46 10.50
CA ASP A 132 -9.39 13.29 11.88
C ASP A 132 -10.36 12.46 12.73
N GLU A 133 -11.65 12.75 12.58
CA GLU A 133 -12.74 12.11 13.31
C GLU A 133 -12.82 10.61 13.06
N ASP A 134 -12.41 10.17 11.86
CA ASP A 134 -12.56 8.80 11.40
C ASP A 134 -11.26 8.01 11.38
N LEU A 135 -10.12 8.61 11.72
CA LEU A 135 -8.81 7.98 11.61
C LEU A 135 -8.76 6.62 12.31
N ARG A 136 -8.29 5.60 11.59
CA ARG A 136 -8.13 4.22 12.05
C ARG A 136 -6.73 3.73 11.71
N LEU A 137 -6.09 3.04 12.66
CA LEU A 137 -4.74 2.47 12.45
C LEU A 137 -4.72 1.25 11.54
N ASP A 138 -5.85 0.57 11.39
CA ASP A 138 -5.97 -0.67 10.64
C ASP A 138 -6.12 -0.46 9.13
N PHE A 139 -6.77 0.64 8.70
CA PHE A 139 -7.03 0.91 7.29
C PHE A 139 -6.48 2.25 6.80
N ASP A 140 -6.35 3.22 7.69
CA ASP A 140 -6.03 4.58 7.29
C ASP A 140 -4.54 4.85 7.32
N THR A 141 -4.06 5.58 6.34
CA THR A 141 -2.67 5.99 6.27
C THR A 141 -2.53 7.47 6.58
N LEU A 142 -1.51 7.80 7.38
CA LEU A 142 -1.08 9.18 7.57
C LEU A 142 -0.46 9.73 6.29
N ALA A 143 -0.45 11.05 6.15
CA ALA A 143 0.39 11.68 5.14
C ALA A 143 1.86 11.29 5.38
N LYS A 144 2.61 11.01 4.29
CA LYS A 144 3.95 10.46 4.39
C LYS A 144 4.91 11.04 3.38
N LEU A 145 6.15 11.15 3.81
CA LEU A 145 7.30 11.47 2.99
C LEU A 145 8.22 10.27 2.96
N GLY A 146 8.86 10.03 1.82
CA GLY A 146 9.84 8.97 1.72
C GLY A 146 11.00 9.33 0.82
N ILE A 147 12.14 8.73 1.12
CA ILE A 147 13.33 8.77 0.29
C ILE A 147 13.72 7.35 -0.08
N THR A 148 14.25 7.18 -1.28
CA THR A 148 14.69 5.89 -1.79
C THR A 148 16.08 6.01 -2.38
N SER A 149 16.88 4.97 -2.25
CA SER A 149 18.18 4.85 -2.88
C SER A 149 18.40 3.44 -3.41
N GLY A 150 19.18 3.31 -4.46
CA GLY A 150 19.48 2.02 -5.04
C GLY A 150 20.86 2.01 -5.69
N LEU A 151 21.51 0.85 -5.63
CA LEU A 151 22.77 0.57 -6.29
C LEU A 151 22.64 -0.73 -7.08
N GLY A 152 22.91 -0.66 -8.37
CA GLY A 152 22.93 -1.81 -9.26
C GLY A 152 24.34 -2.03 -9.80
N PHE A 153 24.78 -3.26 -9.84
CA PHE A 153 25.99 -3.68 -10.55
C PHE A 153 25.61 -4.68 -11.63
N SER A 154 26.07 -4.44 -12.84
CA SER A 154 25.81 -5.34 -13.98
C SER A 154 27.11 -5.77 -14.63
N MET A 155 27.25 -7.06 -14.94
CA MET A 155 28.39 -7.62 -15.63
C MET A 155 28.00 -8.91 -16.36
N ARG A 156 28.23 -8.98 -17.69
CA ARG A 156 28.07 -10.20 -18.53
C ARG A 156 26.79 -10.99 -18.26
N GLY A 157 25.63 -10.33 -18.29
CA GLY A 157 24.35 -10.99 -18.08
C GLY A 157 23.99 -11.27 -16.61
N VAL A 158 24.84 -10.86 -15.66
CA VAL A 158 24.52 -10.85 -14.23
C VAL A 158 24.24 -9.44 -13.79
N GLU A 159 23.14 -9.22 -13.09
CA GLU A 159 22.81 -7.93 -12.48
C GLU A 159 22.43 -8.14 -11.00
N CYS A 160 23.15 -7.45 -10.12
CA CYS A 160 22.86 -7.43 -8.69
C CYS A 160 22.36 -6.03 -8.31
N ASN A 161 21.22 -5.95 -7.61
CA ASN A 161 20.62 -4.71 -7.19
C ASN A 161 20.43 -4.70 -5.67
N LEU A 162 20.80 -3.60 -5.04
CA LEU A 162 20.50 -3.27 -3.67
C LEU A 162 19.57 -2.06 -3.66
N ALA A 163 18.55 -2.07 -2.83
CA ALA A 163 17.69 -0.91 -2.67
C ALA A 163 17.32 -0.71 -1.20
N TYR A 164 17.15 0.55 -0.85
CA TYR A 164 16.72 0.98 0.46
C TYR A 164 15.70 2.10 0.32
N ALA A 165 14.66 2.02 1.16
CA ALA A 165 13.66 3.07 1.28
C ALA A 165 13.43 3.40 2.76
N TYR A 166 13.32 4.68 3.04
CA TYR A 166 12.86 5.22 4.32
C TYR A 166 11.59 6.01 4.09
N GLN A 167 10.56 5.70 4.87
CA GLN A 167 9.28 6.41 4.88
C GLN A 167 9.03 6.95 6.28
N HIS A 168 8.64 8.21 6.36
CA HIS A 168 8.22 8.88 7.58
C HIS A 168 6.77 9.31 7.44
N SER A 169 5.90 8.83 8.34
CA SER A 169 4.53 9.28 8.45
C SER A 169 4.50 10.58 9.25
N LEU A 170 3.93 11.62 8.67
CA LEU A 170 3.84 12.93 9.30
C LEU A 170 2.99 12.83 10.56
N PRO A 171 3.45 13.36 11.70
CA PRO A 171 2.71 13.30 12.95
C PRO A 171 1.34 13.96 12.81
N ARG A 172 0.32 13.31 13.37
CA ARG A 172 -1.06 13.80 13.38
C ARG A 172 -1.65 13.60 14.76
N THR A 173 -2.25 14.65 15.32
CA THR A 173 -2.93 14.60 16.61
C THR A 173 -4.44 14.73 16.41
N VAL A 174 -5.17 13.72 16.85
CA VAL A 174 -6.63 13.67 16.82
C VAL A 174 -7.17 13.93 18.23
N THR A 175 -8.05 14.91 18.36
CA THR A 175 -8.71 15.28 19.61
C THR A 175 -10.23 15.21 19.51
N ASN A 176 -10.76 15.16 18.31
CA ASN A 176 -12.18 15.14 17.97
C ASN A 176 -12.60 13.79 17.35
N GLY A 177 -11.95 12.69 17.76
CA GLY A 177 -12.27 11.37 17.25
C GLY A 177 -13.71 10.97 17.51
N GLU A 178 -14.34 10.28 16.56
CA GLU A 178 -15.72 9.80 16.65
C GLU A 178 -15.82 8.27 16.72
N ARG A 179 -14.70 7.56 16.59
CA ARG A 179 -14.69 6.10 16.68
C ARG A 179 -14.88 5.63 18.10
N ARG A 180 -15.87 4.77 18.31
CA ARG A 180 -16.24 4.25 19.62
C ARG A 180 -16.19 2.74 19.64
N LEU A 181 -15.96 2.19 20.83
CA LEU A 181 -16.14 0.75 21.03
C LEU A 181 -17.62 0.42 20.86
N ILE A 182 -17.89 -0.62 20.09
CA ILE A 182 -19.22 -1.14 19.84
C ILE A 182 -19.39 -2.42 20.68
N ASP A 183 -20.48 -2.51 21.40
CA ASP A 183 -20.90 -3.73 22.08
C ASP A 183 -21.31 -4.76 21.02
N GLY A 184 -20.56 -5.88 20.94
CA GLY A 184 -20.78 -6.93 19.97
C GLY A 184 -22.15 -7.63 20.07
N THR A 185 -22.84 -7.47 21.20
CA THR A 185 -24.15 -8.09 21.42
C THR A 185 -25.29 -7.18 20.95
N THR A 186 -25.17 -5.88 21.22
CA THR A 186 -26.23 -4.91 20.94
C THR A 186 -26.01 -4.08 19.70
N GLY A 187 -24.78 -4.07 19.15
CA GLY A 187 -24.39 -3.23 18.02
C GLY A 187 -24.36 -1.73 18.36
N GLN A 188 -24.49 -1.37 19.63
CA GLN A 188 -24.52 0.01 20.09
C GLN A 188 -23.18 0.41 20.71
N PRO A 189 -22.86 1.71 20.75
CA PRO A 189 -21.66 2.18 21.45
C PRO A 189 -21.65 1.72 22.90
N VAL A 190 -20.55 1.20 23.39
CA VAL A 190 -20.34 0.80 24.76
C VAL A 190 -20.63 2.00 25.69
N ARG A 191 -21.33 1.74 26.79
CA ARG A 191 -21.63 2.75 27.82
C ARG A 191 -20.94 2.40 29.14
N ILE A 192 -20.31 3.39 29.72
CA ILE A 192 -19.70 3.32 31.06
C ILE A 192 -20.44 4.32 31.92
N ASP A 193 -20.97 3.88 33.06
CA ASP A 193 -21.75 4.71 33.98
C ASP A 193 -22.88 5.48 33.27
N ASN A 194 -23.62 4.79 32.38
CA ASN A 194 -24.70 5.35 31.56
C ASN A 194 -24.27 6.43 30.54
N GLN A 195 -22.99 6.72 30.43
CA GLN A 195 -22.44 7.61 29.40
C GLN A 195 -21.83 6.80 28.25
N VAL A 196 -21.92 7.35 27.04
CA VAL A 196 -21.23 6.74 25.89
C VAL A 196 -19.72 6.80 26.14
N ALA A 197 -19.04 5.67 25.99
CA ALA A 197 -17.59 5.60 26.16
C ALA A 197 -16.88 6.65 25.27
N PRO A 198 -15.76 7.21 25.72
CA PRO A 198 -15.02 8.18 24.95
C PRO A 198 -14.54 7.57 23.61
N ALA A 199 -14.20 8.45 22.66
CA ALA A 199 -13.64 8.03 21.39
C ALA A 199 -12.30 7.31 21.61
N ILE A 200 -12.10 6.19 20.90
CA ILE A 200 -10.91 5.34 21.02
C ILE A 200 -9.78 5.78 20.08
N ASN A 201 -10.08 6.66 19.15
CA ASN A 201 -9.13 7.15 18.15
C ASN A 201 -8.55 8.54 18.45
N ASN A 202 -8.76 9.08 19.65
CA ASN A 202 -8.03 10.25 20.10
C ASN A 202 -6.60 9.87 20.46
N GLY A 203 -5.62 10.66 19.99
CA GLY A 203 -4.22 10.41 20.25
C GLY A 203 -3.29 11.06 19.23
N THR A 204 -2.01 10.88 19.42
CA THR A 204 -0.99 11.32 18.45
C THR A 204 -0.45 10.11 17.71
N TYR A 205 -0.51 10.19 16.40
CA TYR A 205 -0.10 9.14 15.48
C TYR A 205 1.16 9.58 14.74
N SER A 206 2.15 8.70 14.69
CA SER A 206 3.36 8.89 13.92
C SER A 206 3.98 7.53 13.64
N GLY A 207 4.84 7.46 12.63
CA GLY A 207 5.49 6.20 12.31
C GLY A 207 6.63 6.38 11.32
N SER A 208 7.46 5.36 11.23
CA SER A 208 8.48 5.26 10.20
C SER A 208 8.63 3.81 9.75
N THR A 209 9.01 3.64 8.50
CA THR A 209 9.23 2.33 7.90
C THR A 209 10.55 2.33 7.16
N HIS A 210 11.31 1.26 7.33
CA HIS A 210 12.55 0.99 6.61
C HIS A 210 12.36 -0.26 5.77
N VAL A 211 12.71 -0.18 4.49
CA VAL A 211 12.66 -1.32 3.58
C VAL A 211 14.02 -1.48 2.94
N ALA A 212 14.59 -2.66 3.04
CA ALA A 212 15.81 -3.03 2.33
C ALA A 212 15.52 -4.23 1.44
N SER A 213 16.07 -4.21 0.23
CA SER A 213 15.92 -5.32 -0.70
C SER A 213 17.21 -5.61 -1.46
N ILE A 214 17.36 -6.87 -1.85
CA ILE A 214 18.41 -7.36 -2.74
C ILE A 214 17.77 -8.12 -3.88
N GLY A 215 18.23 -7.88 -5.09
CA GLY A 215 17.77 -8.58 -6.29
C GLY A 215 18.94 -9.09 -7.10
N LEU A 216 18.78 -10.28 -7.69
CA LEU A 216 19.72 -10.88 -8.62
C LEU A 216 18.98 -11.23 -9.92
N THR A 217 19.50 -10.77 -11.06
CA THR A 217 18.98 -11.09 -12.37
C THR A 217 20.06 -11.78 -13.20
N LEU A 218 19.72 -12.91 -13.79
CA LEU A 218 20.60 -13.67 -14.69
C LEU A 218 20.00 -13.69 -16.09
N ARG A 219 20.77 -13.25 -17.10
CA ARG A 219 20.39 -13.24 -18.52
C ARG A 219 21.20 -14.30 -19.25
N PHE A 220 20.61 -15.43 -19.52
CA PHE A 220 21.29 -16.58 -20.11
C PHE A 220 21.56 -16.44 -21.62
N ASP A 221 20.87 -15.58 -22.31
CA ASP A 221 21.07 -15.24 -23.74
C ASP A 221 22.43 -14.57 -23.98
N GLU A 222 22.86 -13.68 -23.11
CA GLU A 222 24.17 -13.03 -23.22
C GLU A 222 25.33 -14.03 -23.05
N TRP A 223 25.16 -15.09 -22.30
CA TRP A 223 26.16 -16.13 -22.09
C TRP A 223 26.32 -17.06 -23.34
N ARG A 224 25.25 -17.25 -24.10
CA ARG A 224 25.31 -18.04 -25.37
C ARG A 224 26.12 -17.31 -26.42
N HIS A 225 25.90 -16.03 -26.62
CA HIS A 225 26.66 -15.24 -27.60
C HIS A 225 28.15 -15.13 -27.27
N ALA A 226 28.52 -15.08 -25.99
CA ALA A 226 29.92 -15.06 -25.57
C ALA A 226 30.67 -16.38 -25.90
N ARG A 227 29.99 -17.54 -25.93
CA ARG A 227 30.57 -18.82 -26.34
C ARG A 227 30.76 -18.93 -27.86
N ASP A 228 29.81 -18.43 -28.65
CA ASP A 228 29.85 -18.53 -30.11
C ASP A 228 30.97 -17.65 -30.69
N THR A 229 31.26 -16.50 -30.10
CA THR A 229 32.37 -15.63 -30.50
C THR A 229 33.75 -16.20 -30.13
N SER A 230 33.86 -16.97 -29.07
CA SER A 230 35.10 -17.61 -28.66
C SER A 230 35.46 -18.86 -29.51
N SER A 231 34.46 -19.49 -30.15
CA SER A 231 34.66 -20.66 -31.01
C SER A 231 35.01 -20.34 -32.46
N GLN A 232 34.96 -19.06 -32.86
CA GLN A 232 35.35 -18.63 -34.23
C GLN A 232 36.78 -18.07 -34.32
N SER A 233 37.56 -18.11 -33.26
CA SER A 233 38.94 -17.59 -33.21
C SER A 233 40.00 -18.69 -33.20
N PHE A 234 39.76 -19.82 -33.89
CA PHE A 234 40.77 -20.85 -34.20
C PHE A 234 40.88 -21.06 -35.69
#